data_8d9331d1ad7917334cf2dd4101472b6f
#
_entry.id   8d9331d1ad7917334cf2dd4101472b6f
#
_cell.length_a   1.000
_cell.length_b   1.000
_cell.length_c   1.000
_cell.angle_alpha   90.00
_cell.angle_beta   90.00
_cell.angle_gamma   90.00
#
_symmetry.space_group_name_H-M   'P 1'
#
loop_
_entity.id
_entity.type
_entity.pdbx_description
1 polymer ?
#
loop_
_entity_poly.entity_id
_entity_poly.type
_entity_poly.pdbx_seq_one_letter_code
_entity_poly.pdbx_strand_id
1 'polypeptide(L)'
;MAYIFLDESGDLGFNFQKKKTSKFFIITCLFTANKRPIEKIIKKTHSELRKKYKRKSGILHCVKEKPITRQRLLQRLNEKDCFIMVIYVNKARVYTKLRDAKQALYNFVTNILLERIYNKKIISVKDGVKLIASRRETNKFLNENFKSYLSRQIENRHKIKIDIFIKTPFEEKTLQAVDFASWAIFRKYEYSDDSYYNLIKNKIVEENPLFP
;
A
#
# COMPACT_ATOMS: atom_id res chain seq x y z
N MET A 1 0.47 12.63 -16.23
CA MET A 1 1.22 12.34 -14.98
C MET A 1 0.56 11.17 -14.28
N ALA A 2 1.32 10.17 -13.86
CA ALA A 2 0.81 9.00 -13.13
C ALA A 2 1.14 9.10 -11.64
N TYR A 3 0.25 8.58 -10.79
CA TYR A 3 0.43 8.50 -9.35
C TYR A 3 0.48 7.04 -8.92
N ILE A 4 1.46 6.71 -8.09
CA ILE A 4 1.58 5.44 -7.38
C ILE A 4 1.47 5.74 -5.89
N PHE A 5 0.52 5.14 -5.22
CA PHE A 5 0.36 5.23 -3.77
C PHE A 5 0.73 3.90 -3.15
N LEU A 6 1.58 3.91 -2.15
CA LEU A 6 2.12 2.72 -1.51
C LEU A 6 1.78 2.71 -0.03
N ASP A 7 1.30 1.57 0.44
CA ASP A 7 1.08 1.27 1.85
C ASP A 7 1.32 -0.21 2.11
N GLU A 8 1.49 -0.58 3.39
CA GLU A 8 1.73 -1.96 3.82
C GLU A 8 0.71 -2.43 4.85
N SER A 9 0.58 -3.76 4.98
CA SER A 9 -0.14 -4.43 6.05
C SER A 9 0.62 -5.63 6.58
N GLY A 10 0.46 -5.89 7.87
CA GLY A 10 1.29 -6.83 8.63
C GLY A 10 2.50 -6.14 9.25
N ASP A 11 3.35 -6.91 9.90
CA ASP A 11 4.57 -6.43 10.54
C ASP A 11 5.81 -7.18 10.01
N LEU A 12 6.99 -6.63 10.25
CA LEU A 12 8.28 -7.25 9.93
C LEU A 12 8.92 -7.94 11.15
N GLY A 13 8.13 -8.36 12.13
CA GLY A 13 8.58 -9.22 13.21
C GLY A 13 8.65 -10.68 12.75
N PHE A 14 9.63 -11.44 13.26
CA PHE A 14 9.79 -12.87 12.96
C PHE A 14 9.65 -13.77 14.18
N ASN A 15 9.31 -13.22 15.34
CA ASN A 15 8.99 -14.00 16.53
C ASN A 15 7.51 -14.40 16.52
N PHE A 16 7.21 -15.53 15.91
CA PHE A 16 5.83 -16.05 15.77
C PHE A 16 5.19 -16.53 17.08
N GLN A 17 5.95 -16.64 18.17
CA GLN A 17 5.38 -16.93 19.50
C GLN A 17 4.61 -15.73 20.04
N LYS A 18 4.92 -14.51 19.56
CA LYS A 18 4.20 -13.29 19.94
C LYS A 18 2.89 -13.22 19.17
N LYS A 19 1.75 -13.15 19.88
CA LYS A 19 0.39 -13.03 19.29
C LYS A 19 0.19 -11.89 18.29
N LYS A 20 1.03 -10.85 18.36
CA LYS A 20 0.96 -9.69 17.45
C LYS A 20 1.78 -9.85 16.18
N THR A 21 2.61 -10.90 16.08
CA THR A 21 3.43 -11.13 14.89
C THR A 21 2.57 -11.78 13.81
N SER A 22 2.39 -11.10 12.69
CA SER A 22 1.66 -11.62 11.54
C SER A 22 2.46 -12.71 10.81
N LYS A 23 1.78 -13.62 10.12
CA LYS A 23 2.39 -14.63 9.24
C LYS A 23 2.79 -14.04 7.89
N PHE A 24 2.02 -13.05 7.45
CA PHE A 24 2.21 -12.38 6.18
C PHE A 24 2.61 -10.92 6.36
N PHE A 25 3.40 -10.43 5.41
CA PHE A 25 3.67 -9.01 5.21
C PHE A 25 3.31 -8.66 3.76
N ILE A 26 2.58 -7.59 3.57
CA ILE A 26 2.01 -7.22 2.27
C ILE A 26 2.40 -5.80 1.95
N ILE A 27 2.87 -5.56 0.72
CA ILE A 27 3.02 -4.22 0.16
C ILE A 27 2.04 -4.08 -1.01
N THR A 28 1.27 -3.02 -0.95
CA THR A 28 0.23 -2.69 -1.93
C THR A 28 0.55 -1.37 -2.61
N CYS A 29 0.53 -1.36 -3.94
CA CYS A 29 0.53 -0.16 -4.74
C CYS A 29 -0.84 0.04 -5.40
N LEU A 30 -1.39 1.23 -5.25
CA LEU A 30 -2.53 1.71 -6.01
C LEU A 30 -2.07 2.76 -6.99
N PHE A 31 -2.43 2.63 -8.27
CA PHE A 31 -2.07 3.60 -9.30
C PHE A 31 -3.28 4.14 -10.03
N THR A 32 -3.17 5.41 -10.39
CA THR A 32 -4.19 6.14 -11.12
C THR A 32 -3.56 7.33 -11.86
N ALA A 33 -4.15 7.70 -12.99
CA ALA A 33 -3.81 8.96 -13.68
C ALA A 33 -4.43 10.18 -12.98
N ASN A 34 -5.53 9.99 -12.25
CA ASN A 34 -6.24 11.07 -11.56
C ASN A 34 -6.65 10.65 -10.15
N LYS A 35 -6.01 11.22 -9.14
CA LYS A 35 -6.30 10.91 -7.73
C LYS A 35 -7.56 11.59 -7.16
N ARG A 36 -8.07 12.66 -7.80
CA ARG A 36 -9.21 13.43 -7.28
C ARG A 36 -10.49 12.60 -7.06
N PRO A 37 -10.88 11.66 -7.93
CA PRO A 37 -12.04 10.79 -7.68
C PRO A 37 -11.87 9.94 -6.42
N ILE A 38 -10.63 9.47 -6.13
CA ILE A 38 -10.33 8.68 -4.93
C ILE A 38 -10.38 9.56 -3.68
N GLU A 39 -9.81 10.77 -3.74
CA GLU A 39 -9.93 11.74 -2.63
C GLU A 39 -11.39 12.09 -2.32
N LYS A 40 -12.26 12.19 -3.35
CA LYS A 40 -13.70 12.44 -3.17
C LYS A 40 -14.40 11.31 -2.44
N ILE A 41 -14.13 10.04 -2.77
CA ILE A 41 -14.76 8.92 -2.04
C ILE A 41 -14.32 8.86 -0.57
N ILE A 42 -13.06 9.20 -0.26
CA ILE A 42 -12.59 9.30 1.12
C ILE A 42 -13.37 10.38 1.88
N LYS A 43 -13.47 11.59 1.31
CA LYS A 43 -14.23 12.69 1.90
C LYS A 43 -15.70 12.33 2.11
N LYS A 44 -16.33 11.72 1.10
CA LYS A 44 -17.72 11.27 1.16
C LYS A 44 -17.92 10.21 2.25
N THR A 45 -17.07 9.19 2.30
CA THR A 45 -17.17 8.15 3.32
C THR A 45 -17.00 8.72 4.72
N HIS A 46 -16.06 9.65 4.92
CA HIS A 46 -15.89 10.33 6.20
C HIS A 46 -17.10 11.21 6.57
N SER A 47 -17.68 11.94 5.61
CA SER A 47 -18.84 12.82 5.87
C SER A 47 -20.08 12.05 6.34
N GLU A 48 -20.26 10.83 5.84
CA GLU A 48 -21.38 9.93 6.16
C GLU A 48 -21.24 9.24 7.54
N LEU A 49 -20.09 9.33 8.19
CA LEU A 49 -19.94 8.78 9.53
C LEU A 49 -20.82 9.54 10.52
N ARG A 50 -21.49 8.81 11.42
CA ARG A 50 -22.19 9.42 12.56
C ARG A 50 -21.20 10.20 13.42
N LYS A 51 -21.61 11.33 13.99
CA LYS A 51 -20.75 12.26 14.77
C LYS A 51 -19.88 11.55 15.81
N LYS A 52 -20.43 10.55 16.51
CA LYS A 52 -19.70 9.76 17.53
C LYS A 52 -18.56 8.88 16.98
N TYR A 53 -18.54 8.61 15.66
CA TYR A 53 -17.48 7.83 15.01
C TYR A 53 -16.51 8.69 14.21
N LYS A 54 -16.79 9.99 14.06
CA LYS A 54 -15.87 10.92 13.41
C LYS A 54 -14.73 11.23 14.34
N ARG A 55 -13.52 10.96 13.86
CA ARG A 55 -12.32 11.38 14.58
C ARG A 55 -12.03 12.84 14.34
N LYS A 56 -11.46 13.51 15.35
CA LYS A 56 -11.00 14.89 15.24
C LYS A 56 -10.00 15.09 14.10
N SER A 57 -9.16 14.10 13.82
CA SER A 57 -8.18 14.13 12.73
C SER A 57 -8.78 14.12 11.32
N GLY A 58 -10.05 13.74 11.17
CA GLY A 58 -10.67 13.58 9.84
C GLY A 58 -10.09 12.45 8.98
N ILE A 59 -9.28 11.56 9.57
CA ILE A 59 -8.60 10.47 8.88
C ILE A 59 -9.36 9.17 9.10
N LEU A 60 -9.66 8.45 8.00
CA LEU A 60 -10.10 7.07 8.03
C LEU A 60 -8.88 6.15 8.17
N HIS A 61 -8.98 5.14 9.02
CA HIS A 61 -7.97 4.11 9.16
C HIS A 61 -8.65 2.75 9.23
N CYS A 62 -8.39 1.87 8.28
CA CYS A 62 -9.18 0.67 8.04
C CYS A 62 -9.38 -0.19 9.30
N VAL A 63 -8.31 -0.48 10.04
CA VAL A 63 -8.38 -1.28 11.29
C VAL A 63 -9.34 -0.70 12.31
N LYS A 64 -9.46 0.63 12.34
CA LYS A 64 -10.27 1.35 13.34
C LYS A 64 -11.71 1.63 12.88
N GLU A 65 -12.03 1.38 11.61
CA GLU A 65 -13.36 1.64 11.07
C GLU A 65 -14.32 0.45 11.29
N LYS A 66 -15.62 0.74 11.25
CA LYS A 66 -16.65 -0.29 11.31
C LYS A 66 -16.73 -1.11 10.02
N PRO A 67 -17.20 -2.37 10.06
CA PRO A 67 -17.35 -3.21 8.87
C PRO A 67 -18.08 -2.51 7.72
N ILE A 68 -19.20 -1.85 8.00
CA ILE A 68 -19.98 -1.14 6.98
C ILE A 68 -19.20 0.02 6.32
N THR A 69 -18.34 0.72 7.08
CA THR A 69 -17.49 1.78 6.53
C THR A 69 -16.43 1.20 5.60
N ARG A 70 -15.83 0.07 5.99
CA ARG A 70 -14.86 -0.67 5.17
C ARG A 70 -15.48 -1.11 3.85
N GLN A 71 -16.64 -1.76 3.91
CA GLN A 71 -17.36 -2.22 2.72
C GLN A 71 -17.69 -1.06 1.77
N ARG A 72 -18.29 0.01 2.28
CA ARG A 72 -18.65 1.19 1.47
C ARG A 72 -17.46 1.81 0.77
N LEU A 73 -16.33 1.96 1.47
CA LEU A 73 -15.15 2.58 0.88
C LEU A 73 -14.56 1.68 -0.21
N LEU A 74 -14.42 0.38 0.05
CA LEU A 74 -13.89 -0.56 -0.93
C LEU A 74 -14.80 -0.70 -2.17
N GLN A 75 -16.12 -0.76 -1.99
CA GLN A 75 -17.07 -0.75 -3.11
C GLN A 75 -16.92 0.52 -3.96
N ARG A 76 -16.85 1.69 -3.32
CA ARG A 76 -16.63 2.96 -4.03
C ARG A 76 -15.28 3.00 -4.74
N LEU A 77 -14.24 2.43 -4.15
CA LEU A 77 -12.93 2.34 -4.78
C LEU A 77 -12.98 1.46 -6.03
N ASN A 78 -13.72 0.37 -5.99
CA ASN A 78 -13.92 -0.52 -7.13
C ASN A 78 -14.58 0.15 -8.35
N GLU A 79 -15.32 1.26 -8.14
CA GLU A 79 -15.93 2.04 -9.21
C GLU A 79 -14.97 3.08 -9.83
N LYS A 80 -13.77 3.25 -9.31
CA LYS A 80 -12.84 4.30 -9.76
C LYS A 80 -11.85 3.74 -10.77
N ASP A 81 -11.35 4.64 -11.63
CA ASP A 81 -10.26 4.33 -12.55
C ASP A 81 -8.95 4.30 -11.79
N CYS A 82 -8.66 3.13 -11.25
CA CYS A 82 -7.43 2.80 -10.55
C CYS A 82 -7.15 1.30 -10.65
N PHE A 83 -5.88 0.95 -10.46
CA PHE A 83 -5.42 -0.43 -10.45
C PHE A 83 -4.61 -0.69 -9.19
N ILE A 84 -4.51 -1.94 -8.80
CA ILE A 84 -3.80 -2.37 -7.61
C ILE A 84 -2.81 -3.46 -8.00
N MET A 85 -1.58 -3.34 -7.51
CA MET A 85 -0.59 -4.41 -7.53
C MET A 85 -0.13 -4.73 -6.12
N VAL A 86 0.17 -5.99 -5.90
CA VAL A 86 0.48 -6.52 -4.58
C VAL A 86 1.66 -7.47 -4.64
N ILE A 87 2.55 -7.33 -3.69
CA ILE A 87 3.47 -8.40 -3.30
C ILE A 87 3.15 -8.80 -1.87
N TYR A 88 2.98 -10.09 -1.66
CA TYR A 88 2.86 -10.66 -0.33
C TYR A 88 4.06 -11.54 0.01
N VAL A 89 4.49 -11.44 1.25
CA VAL A 89 5.61 -12.18 1.81
C VAL A 89 5.07 -13.15 2.86
N ASN A 90 5.18 -14.46 2.58
CA ASN A 90 5.03 -15.45 3.64
C ASN A 90 6.32 -15.42 4.49
N LYS A 91 6.23 -14.89 5.70
CA LYS A 91 7.42 -14.66 6.54
C LYS A 91 8.12 -15.96 6.97
N ALA A 92 7.41 -17.09 6.98
CA ALA A 92 8.04 -18.39 7.25
C ALA A 92 9.05 -18.78 6.17
N ARG A 93 8.88 -18.31 4.93
CA ARG A 93 9.74 -18.59 3.78
C ARG A 93 10.88 -17.58 3.59
N VAL A 94 10.97 -16.56 4.43
CA VAL A 94 12.04 -15.54 4.36
C VAL A 94 13.36 -16.13 4.83
N TYR A 95 14.40 -15.96 4.04
CA TYR A 95 15.76 -16.38 4.40
C TYR A 95 16.23 -15.77 5.72
N THR A 96 16.89 -16.55 6.55
CA THR A 96 17.32 -16.16 7.91
C THR A 96 18.08 -14.83 7.93
N LYS A 97 19.02 -14.63 7.02
CA LYS A 97 19.80 -13.38 6.91
C LYS A 97 18.95 -12.12 6.69
N LEU A 98 17.78 -12.23 6.03
CA LEU A 98 16.89 -11.10 5.77
C LEU A 98 15.96 -10.81 6.94
N ARG A 99 15.77 -11.76 7.87
CA ARG A 99 14.87 -11.58 9.03
C ARG A 99 15.39 -10.52 9.99
N ASP A 100 16.69 -10.40 10.13
CA ASP A 100 17.33 -9.41 11.01
C ASP A 100 17.47 -8.05 10.33
N ALA A 101 17.46 -8.00 9.01
CA ALA A 101 17.60 -6.80 8.20
C ALA A 101 16.24 -6.25 7.71
N LYS A 102 15.33 -5.95 8.62
CA LYS A 102 13.93 -5.55 8.32
C LYS A 102 13.81 -4.41 7.30
N GLN A 103 14.65 -3.39 7.42
CA GLN A 103 14.65 -2.27 6.49
C GLN A 103 15.12 -2.69 5.09
N ALA A 104 16.12 -3.55 5.02
CA ALA A 104 16.59 -4.10 3.73
C ALA A 104 15.50 -4.95 3.08
N LEU A 105 14.81 -5.79 3.85
CA LEU A 105 13.68 -6.58 3.37
C LEU A 105 12.56 -5.67 2.83
N TYR A 106 12.17 -4.65 3.57
CA TYR A 106 11.16 -3.68 3.13
C TYR A 106 11.53 -3.01 1.81
N ASN A 107 12.75 -2.48 1.74
CA ASN A 107 13.28 -1.82 0.54
C ASN A 107 13.30 -2.77 -0.66
N PHE A 108 13.73 -4.01 -0.43
CA PHE A 108 13.81 -5.04 -1.47
C PHE A 108 12.42 -5.41 -2.01
N VAL A 109 11.45 -5.70 -1.13
CA VAL A 109 10.07 -6.02 -1.53
C VAL A 109 9.46 -4.88 -2.34
N THR A 110 9.63 -3.65 -1.87
CA THR A 110 9.11 -2.45 -2.55
C THR A 110 9.76 -2.28 -3.93
N ASN A 111 11.07 -2.47 -4.03
CA ASN A 111 11.78 -2.36 -5.31
C ASN A 111 11.26 -3.38 -6.33
N ILE A 112 11.10 -4.65 -5.92
CA ILE A 112 10.56 -5.70 -6.80
C ILE A 112 9.15 -5.34 -7.29
N LEU A 113 8.29 -4.80 -6.42
CA LEU A 113 6.95 -4.37 -6.81
C LEU A 113 7.00 -3.25 -7.86
N LEU A 114 7.86 -2.25 -7.66
CA LEU A 114 8.03 -1.16 -8.62
C LEU A 114 8.61 -1.63 -9.95
N GLU A 115 9.57 -2.54 -9.94
CA GLU A 115 10.11 -3.16 -11.16
C GLU A 115 9.01 -3.86 -11.97
N ARG A 116 8.14 -4.61 -11.31
CA ARG A 116 7.01 -5.28 -11.98
C ARG A 116 6.04 -4.26 -12.60
N ILE A 117 5.74 -3.16 -11.90
CA ILE A 117 4.89 -2.08 -12.42
C ILE A 117 5.48 -1.50 -13.72
N TYR A 118 6.78 -1.22 -13.73
CA TYR A 118 7.45 -0.65 -14.92
C TYR A 118 7.55 -1.67 -16.06
N ASN A 119 7.94 -2.90 -15.79
CA ASN A 119 8.10 -3.94 -16.80
C ASN A 119 6.77 -4.27 -17.52
N LYS A 120 5.66 -4.21 -16.80
CA LYS A 120 4.32 -4.43 -17.37
C LYS A 120 3.76 -3.22 -18.13
N LYS A 121 4.43 -2.08 -18.12
CA LYS A 121 3.98 -0.83 -18.76
C LYS A 121 2.55 -0.42 -18.38
N ILE A 122 2.14 -0.72 -17.14
CA ILE A 122 0.78 -0.47 -16.64
C ILE A 122 0.49 1.02 -16.55
N ILE A 123 1.53 1.83 -16.35
CA ILE A 123 1.42 3.29 -16.26
C ILE A 123 2.26 3.93 -17.37
N SER A 124 1.72 4.99 -17.97
CA SER A 124 2.51 5.84 -18.85
C SER A 124 3.52 6.64 -18.04
N VAL A 125 4.79 6.51 -18.37
CA VAL A 125 5.88 7.25 -17.74
C VAL A 125 6.23 8.55 -18.46
N LYS A 126 5.64 8.79 -19.65
CA LYS A 126 5.95 9.95 -20.51
C LYS A 126 5.75 11.29 -19.81
N ASP A 127 4.70 11.40 -19.00
CA ASP A 127 4.31 12.65 -18.32
C ASP A 127 4.86 12.75 -16.88
N GLY A 128 5.79 11.87 -16.51
CA GLY A 128 6.32 11.77 -15.14
C GLY A 128 5.45 10.91 -14.22
N VAL A 129 6.11 10.38 -13.19
CA VAL A 129 5.51 9.50 -12.19
C VAL A 129 5.79 10.05 -10.80
N LYS A 130 4.76 10.09 -9.96
CA LYS A 130 4.89 10.42 -8.54
C LYS A 130 4.55 9.20 -7.70
N LEU A 131 5.55 8.72 -6.95
CA LEU A 131 5.36 7.71 -5.90
C LEU A 131 5.13 8.42 -4.57
N ILE A 132 4.02 8.10 -3.93
CA ILE A 132 3.67 8.62 -2.61
C ILE A 132 3.53 7.43 -1.68
N ALA A 133 4.53 7.24 -0.81
CA ALA A 133 4.54 6.18 0.17
C ALA A 133 3.98 6.65 1.51
N SER A 134 3.22 5.78 2.16
CA SER A 134 2.74 5.99 3.53
C SER A 134 3.94 6.07 4.47
N ARG A 135 3.93 7.07 5.38
CA ARG A 135 5.01 7.24 6.36
C ARG A 135 4.96 6.13 7.38
N ARG A 136 5.92 5.24 7.30
CA ARG A 136 6.09 4.12 8.22
C ARG A 136 6.92 4.49 9.44
N GLU A 137 8.02 5.20 9.20
CA GLU A 137 9.00 5.53 10.24
C GLU A 137 8.89 7.01 10.64
N THR A 138 9.04 7.27 11.92
CA THR A 138 9.18 8.64 12.43
C THR A 138 10.59 9.18 12.20
N ASN A 139 11.58 8.30 12.05
CA ASN A 139 12.97 8.65 11.80
C ASN A 139 13.14 9.17 10.36
N LYS A 140 13.54 10.44 10.22
CA LYS A 140 13.77 11.09 8.93
C LYS A 140 14.86 10.41 8.12
N PHE A 141 15.94 9.95 8.76
CA PHE A 141 17.05 9.29 8.10
C PHE A 141 16.62 7.98 7.40
N LEU A 142 15.79 7.16 8.05
CA LEU A 142 15.26 5.94 7.43
C LEU A 142 14.35 6.23 6.25
N ASN A 143 13.56 7.29 6.32
CA ASN A 143 12.72 7.73 5.21
C ASN A 143 13.54 8.22 4.02
N GLU A 144 14.60 9.01 4.26
CA GLU A 144 15.49 9.48 3.18
C GLU A 144 16.31 8.34 2.56
N ASN A 145 16.76 7.38 3.35
CA ASN A 145 17.43 6.18 2.85
C ASN A 145 16.51 5.35 1.94
N PHE A 146 15.26 5.16 2.34
CA PHE A 146 14.26 4.48 1.53
C PHE A 146 14.04 5.20 0.19
N LYS A 147 13.82 6.51 0.23
CA LYS A 147 13.64 7.34 -0.96
C LYS A 147 14.85 7.27 -1.89
N SER A 148 16.05 7.47 -1.36
CA SER A 148 17.30 7.44 -2.14
C SER A 148 17.56 6.06 -2.74
N TYR A 149 17.30 5.00 -2.00
CA TYR A 149 17.43 3.63 -2.50
C TYR A 149 16.51 3.39 -3.70
N LEU A 150 15.22 3.67 -3.57
CA LEU A 150 14.27 3.45 -4.66
C LEU A 150 14.53 4.32 -5.88
N SER A 151 14.86 5.62 -5.70
CA SER A 151 15.21 6.51 -6.81
C SER A 151 16.38 5.97 -7.62
N ARG A 152 17.44 5.56 -6.93
CA ARG A 152 18.64 4.98 -7.56
C ARG A 152 18.33 3.68 -8.32
N GLN A 153 17.54 2.78 -7.73
CA GLN A 153 17.18 1.52 -8.39
C GLN A 153 16.37 1.75 -9.66
N ILE A 154 15.39 2.62 -9.61
CA ILE A 154 14.51 2.92 -10.75
C ILE A 154 15.29 3.65 -11.85
N GLU A 155 16.08 4.65 -11.50
CA GLU A 155 16.90 5.41 -12.46
C GLU A 155 17.91 4.52 -13.16
N ASN A 156 18.63 3.67 -12.41
CA ASN A 156 19.64 2.79 -12.97
C ASN A 156 19.06 1.75 -13.93
N ARG A 157 17.92 1.16 -13.59
CA ARG A 157 17.33 0.03 -14.35
C ARG A 157 16.41 0.47 -15.47
N HIS A 158 15.60 1.48 -15.23
CA HIS A 158 14.55 1.90 -16.17
C HIS A 158 14.83 3.22 -16.88
N LYS A 159 15.90 3.94 -16.49
CA LYS A 159 16.23 5.28 -17.03
C LYS A 159 15.09 6.28 -16.90
N ILE A 160 14.26 6.13 -15.86
CA ILE A 160 13.07 6.94 -15.59
C ILE A 160 13.33 7.75 -14.33
N LYS A 161 13.04 9.04 -14.39
CA LYS A 161 13.01 9.89 -13.20
C LYS A 161 11.67 9.78 -12.51
N ILE A 162 11.69 9.49 -11.22
CA ILE A 162 10.50 9.38 -10.38
C ILE A 162 10.62 10.33 -9.20
N ASP A 163 9.54 11.06 -8.94
CA ASP A 163 9.43 11.88 -7.73
C ASP A 163 8.88 11.04 -6.59
N ILE A 164 9.66 10.85 -5.53
CA ILE A 164 9.25 10.04 -4.36
C ILE A 164 8.96 10.94 -3.17
N PHE A 165 7.75 10.80 -2.64
CA PHE A 165 7.26 11.52 -1.46
C PHE A 165 6.86 10.53 -0.37
N ILE A 166 7.26 10.81 0.87
CA ILE A 166 6.79 10.06 2.05
C ILE A 166 5.84 10.96 2.80
N LYS A 167 4.57 10.54 2.87
CA LYS A 167 3.49 11.34 3.43
C LYS A 167 2.66 10.56 4.42
N THR A 168 1.99 11.27 5.31
CA THR A 168 0.97 10.71 6.18
C THR A 168 -0.39 10.67 5.47
N PRO A 169 -1.35 9.84 5.92
CA PRO A 169 -2.73 9.85 5.42
C PRO A 169 -3.47 11.18 5.64
N PHE A 170 -2.95 12.06 6.50
CA PHE A 170 -3.44 13.42 6.69
C PHE A 170 -3.00 14.35 5.55
N GLU A 171 -1.73 14.25 5.15
CA GLU A 171 -1.13 15.06 4.07
C GLU A 171 -1.59 14.60 2.68
N GLU A 172 -1.87 13.31 2.52
CA GLU A 172 -2.31 12.71 1.26
C GLU A 172 -3.48 11.74 1.47
N LYS A 173 -4.68 12.18 1.13
CA LYS A 173 -5.91 11.42 1.40
C LYS A 173 -5.99 10.08 0.66
N THR A 174 -5.39 9.97 -0.52
CA THR A 174 -5.42 8.73 -1.30
C THR A 174 -4.72 7.58 -0.57
N LEU A 175 -3.76 7.87 0.31
CA LEU A 175 -3.14 6.84 1.16
C LEU A 175 -4.16 6.12 2.06
N GLN A 176 -5.24 6.79 2.45
CA GLN A 176 -6.32 6.13 3.20
C GLN A 176 -7.01 5.04 2.37
N ALA A 177 -7.17 5.24 1.04
CA ALA A 177 -7.75 4.22 0.17
C ALA A 177 -6.81 3.02 0.02
N VAL A 178 -5.50 3.27 -0.05
CA VAL A 178 -4.49 2.19 -0.11
C VAL A 178 -4.44 1.41 1.21
N ASP A 179 -4.55 2.06 2.37
CA ASP A 179 -4.67 1.41 3.69
C ASP A 179 -5.84 0.41 3.70
N PHE A 180 -7.02 0.82 3.19
CA PHE A 180 -8.17 -0.08 3.11
C PHE A 180 -7.93 -1.24 2.15
N ALA A 181 -7.33 -1.00 1.00
CA ALA A 181 -7.03 -2.06 0.02
C ALA A 181 -5.99 -3.04 0.58
N SER A 182 -4.88 -2.53 1.13
CA SER A 182 -3.82 -3.33 1.74
C SER A 182 -4.35 -4.20 2.89
N TRP A 183 -5.19 -3.62 3.76
CA TRP A 183 -5.83 -4.35 4.84
C TRP A 183 -6.78 -5.44 4.34
N ALA A 184 -7.58 -5.19 3.29
CA ALA A 184 -8.48 -6.19 2.73
C ALA A 184 -7.72 -7.40 2.17
N ILE A 185 -6.59 -7.14 1.50
CA ILE A 185 -5.70 -8.18 0.97
C ILE A 185 -5.00 -8.93 2.12
N PHE A 186 -4.54 -8.20 3.14
CA PHE A 186 -3.94 -8.81 4.32
C PHE A 186 -4.89 -9.78 5.02
N ARG A 187 -6.18 -9.45 5.16
CA ARG A 187 -7.17 -10.34 5.76
C ARG A 187 -7.32 -11.66 4.99
N LYS A 188 -7.30 -11.61 3.67
CA LYS A 188 -7.33 -12.81 2.82
C LYS A 188 -6.19 -13.77 3.18
N TYR A 189 -4.96 -13.26 3.29
CA TYR A 189 -3.79 -14.10 3.55
C TYR A 189 -3.64 -14.49 5.02
N GLU A 190 -3.80 -13.56 5.94
CA GLU A 190 -3.55 -13.79 7.36
C GLU A 190 -4.67 -14.58 8.04
N TYR A 191 -5.93 -14.33 7.64
CA TYR A 191 -7.10 -14.88 8.30
C TYR A 191 -8.00 -15.74 7.40
N SER A 192 -7.63 -15.97 6.14
CA SER A 192 -8.45 -16.65 5.14
C SER A 192 -9.83 -16.00 4.97
N ASP A 193 -9.92 -14.68 5.19
CA ASP A 193 -11.14 -13.88 5.04
C ASP A 193 -11.04 -13.02 3.80
N ASP A 194 -11.67 -13.46 2.73
CA ASP A 194 -11.68 -12.79 1.43
C ASP A 194 -12.90 -11.87 1.21
N SER A 195 -13.76 -11.71 2.21
CA SER A 195 -15.00 -10.93 2.12
C SER A 195 -14.78 -9.49 1.65
N TYR A 196 -13.72 -8.84 2.14
CA TYR A 196 -13.35 -7.49 1.73
C TYR A 196 -12.50 -7.47 0.45
N TYR A 197 -11.67 -8.48 0.25
CA TYR A 197 -10.87 -8.64 -0.96
C TYR A 197 -11.76 -8.73 -2.21
N ASN A 198 -12.84 -9.49 -2.14
CA ASN A 198 -13.77 -9.68 -3.25
C ASN A 198 -14.42 -8.35 -3.71
N LEU A 199 -14.50 -7.34 -2.85
CA LEU A 199 -15.02 -6.01 -3.21
C LEU A 199 -14.09 -5.22 -4.15
N ILE A 200 -12.79 -5.57 -4.20
CA ILE A 200 -11.77 -4.87 -4.99
C ILE A 200 -11.01 -5.79 -5.95
N LYS A 201 -11.34 -7.07 -5.98
CA LYS A 201 -10.66 -8.10 -6.77
C LYS A 201 -10.44 -7.68 -8.23
N ASN A 202 -11.44 -7.04 -8.84
CA ASN A 202 -11.39 -6.59 -10.24
C ASN A 202 -10.38 -5.44 -10.49
N LYS A 203 -9.87 -4.81 -9.42
CA LYS A 203 -8.83 -3.77 -9.52
C LYS A 203 -7.43 -4.33 -9.39
N ILE A 204 -7.29 -5.58 -8.91
CA ILE A 204 -6.00 -6.21 -8.70
C ILE A 204 -5.51 -6.79 -10.01
N VAL A 205 -4.50 -6.17 -10.59
CA VAL A 205 -3.91 -6.57 -11.88
C VAL A 205 -2.76 -7.55 -11.70
N GLU A 206 -2.18 -7.60 -10.50
CA GLU A 206 -1.16 -8.57 -10.14
C GLU A 206 -1.09 -8.76 -8.63
N GLU A 207 -0.96 -10.02 -8.22
CA GLU A 207 -0.85 -10.44 -6.83
C GLU A 207 0.07 -11.66 -6.75
N ASN A 208 1.30 -11.46 -6.31
CA ASN A 208 2.32 -12.49 -6.35
C ASN A 208 3.08 -12.63 -5.03
N PRO A 209 3.48 -13.87 -4.68
CA PRO A 209 4.44 -14.06 -3.60
C PRO A 209 5.81 -13.50 -3.98
N LEU A 210 6.56 -13.03 -2.98
CA LEU A 210 7.95 -12.68 -3.17
C LEU A 210 8.83 -13.92 -3.17
N PHE A 211 8.56 -14.84 -2.26
CA PHE A 211 9.21 -16.15 -2.14
C PHE A 211 8.15 -17.22 -2.37
N PRO A 212 8.17 -17.89 -3.53
CA PRO A 212 7.20 -18.93 -3.87
C PRO A 212 7.36 -20.20 -3.03
#